data_1960b4f2a693976d3e6bfc7dae017460
#
_entry.id   1960b4f2a693976d3e6bfc7dae017460
#
_cell.length_a   1.000
_cell.length_b   1.000
_cell.length_c   1.000
_cell.angle_alpha   90.00
_cell.angle_beta   90.00
_cell.angle_gamma   90.00
#
_symmetry.space_group_name_H-M   'P 1'
#
loop_
_entity.id
_entity.type
_entity.pdbx_description
1 polymer ?
#
loop_
_entity_poly.entity_id
_entity_poly.type
_entity_poly.pdbx_seq_one_letter_code
_entity_poly.pdbx_strand_id
1 'polypeptide(L)'
;MVSGKSCKLPVMKLLLVNNINLYGDSYGINLVKNEDLKVQKKFGQFVKKICIDEAAKVYTMDALADEKGVALNDTQRELVQWAGEDCYKNLSEAEVSALGLSQDEVVDIYGKYALADKLYATLIADVNQEVSDDEARVMEIRQIYVKDEAQAQQAYSELQEETEFSTVAANYNEADEISLTV
;
A
#
# COMPACT_ATOMS: atom_id res chain seq x y z
N MET A 1 20.42 -10.06 3.11
CA MET A 1 21.28 -9.20 2.27
C MET A 1 20.57 -8.88 0.99
N VAL A 2 20.53 -7.61 0.61
CA VAL A 2 19.97 -7.13 -0.65
C VAL A 2 21.07 -6.33 -1.34
N SER A 3 21.45 -6.68 -2.55
CA SER A 3 22.51 -6.00 -3.33
C SER A 3 23.81 -5.76 -2.55
N GLY A 4 24.23 -6.73 -1.74
CA GLY A 4 25.42 -6.62 -0.89
C GLY A 4 25.25 -5.81 0.40
N LYS A 5 24.14 -5.09 0.57
CA LYS A 5 23.82 -4.36 1.82
C LYS A 5 23.06 -5.29 2.79
N SER A 6 23.36 -5.23 4.07
CA SER A 6 22.72 -6.03 5.12
C SER A 6 21.85 -5.15 6.01
N CYS A 7 20.58 -5.53 6.19
CA CYS A 7 19.73 -4.90 7.18
C CYS A 7 20.12 -5.42 8.58
N LYS A 8 20.41 -4.51 9.50
CA LYS A 8 20.76 -4.86 10.88
C LYS A 8 19.52 -5.31 11.65
N LEU A 9 19.70 -6.20 12.63
CA LEU A 9 18.62 -6.69 13.45
C LEU A 9 17.83 -5.60 14.20
N PRO A 10 18.48 -4.55 14.77
CA PRO A 10 17.76 -3.45 15.40
C PRO A 10 16.79 -2.72 14.43
N VAL A 11 17.20 -2.52 13.17
CA VAL A 11 16.34 -1.95 12.11
C VAL A 11 15.12 -2.82 11.87
N MET A 12 15.31 -4.14 11.75
CA MET A 12 14.20 -5.07 11.58
C MET A 12 13.24 -5.08 12.78
N LYS A 13 13.75 -4.88 13.99
CA LYS A 13 12.91 -4.73 15.20
C LYS A 13 12.08 -3.45 15.14
N LEU A 14 12.65 -2.33 14.72
CA LEU A 14 11.91 -1.06 14.57
C LEU A 14 10.78 -1.20 13.54
N LEU A 15 11.07 -1.75 12.37
CA LEU A 15 10.06 -2.04 11.35
C LEU A 15 8.97 -2.95 11.89
N LEU A 16 9.35 -3.97 12.67
CA LEU A 16 8.39 -4.89 13.27
C LEU A 16 7.45 -4.18 14.24
N VAL A 17 7.98 -3.34 15.14
CA VAL A 17 7.18 -2.57 16.11
C VAL A 17 6.23 -1.62 15.39
N ASN A 18 6.72 -0.87 14.40
CA ASN A 18 5.91 0.05 13.62
C ASN A 18 4.77 -0.66 12.89
N ASN A 19 5.07 -1.78 12.24
CA ASN A 19 4.05 -2.55 11.51
C ASN A 19 3.08 -3.27 12.47
N ILE A 20 3.51 -3.73 13.63
CA ILE A 20 2.62 -4.29 14.66
C ILE A 20 1.63 -3.22 15.13
N ASN A 21 2.10 -2.01 15.40
CA ASN A 21 1.22 -0.92 15.84
C ASN A 21 0.24 -0.53 14.73
N LEU A 22 0.74 -0.29 13.51
CA LEU A 22 -0.08 0.11 12.36
C LEU A 22 -1.17 -0.91 12.03
N TYR A 23 -0.80 -2.16 11.87
CA TYR A 23 -1.75 -3.22 11.48
C TYR A 23 -2.54 -3.76 12.67
N GLY A 24 -1.96 -3.75 13.87
CA GLY A 24 -2.67 -4.11 15.10
C GLY A 24 -3.85 -3.20 15.34
N ASP A 25 -3.66 -1.91 15.22
CA ASP A 25 -4.73 -0.91 15.36
C ASP A 25 -5.77 -1.05 14.24
N SER A 26 -5.31 -1.19 12.98
CA SER A 26 -6.18 -1.32 11.81
C SER A 26 -7.07 -2.56 11.85
N TYR A 27 -6.57 -3.66 12.38
CA TYR A 27 -7.34 -4.92 12.51
C TYR A 27 -7.95 -5.15 13.90
N GLY A 28 -7.79 -4.20 14.82
CA GLY A 28 -8.24 -4.34 16.19
C GLY A 28 -7.55 -5.48 16.96
N ILE A 29 -6.34 -5.88 16.54
CA ILE A 29 -5.60 -7.00 17.12
C ILE A 29 -4.64 -6.47 18.17
N ASN A 30 -4.99 -6.66 19.43
CA ASN A 30 -4.07 -6.40 20.53
C ASN A 30 -3.26 -7.67 20.83
N LEU A 31 -2.01 -7.72 20.39
CA LEU A 31 -1.13 -8.88 20.59
C LEU A 31 -0.83 -9.17 22.05
N VAL A 32 -0.92 -8.17 22.93
CA VAL A 32 -0.67 -8.35 24.36
C VAL A 32 -1.89 -8.94 25.09
N LYS A 33 -3.08 -8.62 24.61
CA LYS A 33 -4.36 -9.03 25.23
C LYS A 33 -5.07 -10.18 24.50
N ASN A 34 -4.60 -10.57 23.33
CA ASN A 34 -5.24 -11.63 22.55
C ASN A 34 -4.76 -13.00 23.04
N GLU A 35 -5.65 -13.75 23.64
CA GLU A 35 -5.37 -15.10 24.16
C GLU A 35 -5.37 -16.19 23.06
N ASP A 36 -5.85 -15.88 21.85
CA ASP A 36 -5.84 -16.82 20.73
C ASP A 36 -4.46 -16.90 20.07
N LEU A 37 -3.69 -17.91 20.48
CA LEU A 37 -2.34 -18.20 19.97
C LEU A 37 -2.31 -18.45 18.45
N LYS A 38 -3.41 -18.91 17.84
CA LYS A 38 -3.46 -19.12 16.37
C LYS A 38 -3.55 -17.79 15.64
N VAL A 39 -4.35 -16.85 16.17
CA VAL A 39 -4.46 -15.47 15.61
C VAL A 39 -3.13 -14.76 15.76
N GLN A 40 -2.52 -14.80 16.95
CA GLN A 40 -1.20 -14.20 17.19
C GLN A 40 -0.13 -14.74 16.24
N LYS A 41 -0.07 -16.06 16.04
CA LYS A 41 0.89 -16.70 15.15
C LYS A 41 0.71 -16.27 13.69
N LYS A 42 -0.53 -16.26 13.19
CA LYS A 42 -0.85 -15.85 11.82
C LYS A 42 -0.52 -14.38 11.60
N PHE A 43 -0.92 -13.51 12.52
CA PHE A 43 -0.62 -12.08 12.48
C PHE A 43 0.88 -11.83 12.54
N GLY A 44 1.61 -12.48 13.44
CA GLY A 44 3.06 -12.36 13.53
C GLY A 44 3.78 -12.81 12.24
N GLN A 45 3.32 -13.87 11.57
CA GLN A 45 3.86 -14.30 10.28
C GLN A 45 3.56 -13.27 9.17
N PHE A 46 2.37 -12.71 9.15
CA PHE A 46 1.97 -11.66 8.23
C PHE A 46 2.83 -10.40 8.38
N VAL A 47 2.95 -9.87 9.60
CA VAL A 47 3.76 -8.68 9.87
C VAL A 47 5.24 -8.93 9.57
N LYS A 48 5.77 -10.11 9.93
CA LYS A 48 7.14 -10.48 9.60
C LYS A 48 7.40 -10.46 8.08
N LYS A 49 6.45 -10.96 7.29
CA LYS A 49 6.57 -10.93 5.83
C LYS A 49 6.60 -9.49 5.31
N ILE A 50 5.69 -8.63 5.78
CA ILE A 50 5.66 -7.21 5.41
C ILE A 50 6.99 -6.53 5.74
N CYS A 51 7.52 -6.71 6.95
CA CYS A 51 8.79 -6.12 7.35
C CYS A 51 9.96 -6.56 6.46
N ILE A 52 9.99 -7.84 6.05
CA ILE A 52 11.03 -8.35 5.15
C ILE A 52 10.90 -7.73 3.77
N ASP A 53 9.67 -7.67 3.22
CA ASP A 53 9.39 -7.11 1.90
C ASP A 53 9.71 -5.60 1.88
N GLU A 54 9.34 -4.87 2.94
CA GLU A 54 9.62 -3.45 3.12
C GLU A 54 11.13 -3.18 3.22
N ALA A 55 11.84 -3.91 4.08
CA ALA A 55 13.29 -3.78 4.19
C ALA A 55 13.97 -4.10 2.85
N ALA A 56 13.57 -5.17 2.17
CA ALA A 56 14.11 -5.53 0.87
C ALA A 56 13.90 -4.40 -0.15
N LYS A 57 12.69 -3.82 -0.21
CA LYS A 57 12.37 -2.68 -1.09
C LYS A 57 13.27 -1.48 -0.79
N VAL A 58 13.32 -1.03 0.46
CA VAL A 58 14.09 0.18 0.86
C VAL A 58 15.57 0.00 0.58
N TYR A 59 16.16 -1.15 0.93
CA TYR A 59 17.59 -1.40 0.69
C TYR A 59 17.91 -1.60 -0.80
N THR A 60 16.97 -2.10 -1.60
CA THR A 60 17.14 -2.18 -3.05
C THR A 60 17.12 -0.78 -3.66
N MET A 61 16.18 0.07 -3.23
CA MET A 61 16.08 1.46 -3.70
C MET A 61 17.32 2.28 -3.29
N ASP A 62 17.83 2.09 -2.06
CA ASP A 62 19.07 2.71 -1.59
C ASP A 62 20.28 2.31 -2.46
N ALA A 63 20.40 1.03 -2.82
CA ALA A 63 21.45 0.58 -3.73
C ALA A 63 21.28 1.13 -5.16
N LEU A 64 20.05 1.20 -5.66
CA LEU A 64 19.76 1.73 -6.98
C LEU A 64 19.96 3.26 -7.04
N ALA A 65 19.69 3.98 -5.95
CA ALA A 65 19.97 5.41 -5.85
C ALA A 65 21.46 5.70 -6.01
N ASP A 66 22.31 4.92 -5.34
CA ASP A 66 23.77 5.00 -5.50
C ASP A 66 24.18 4.78 -6.97
N GLU A 67 23.63 3.74 -7.62
CA GLU A 67 23.90 3.44 -9.04
C GLU A 67 23.45 4.56 -9.99
N LYS A 68 22.31 5.18 -9.71
CA LYS A 68 21.72 6.25 -10.51
C LYS A 68 22.28 7.64 -10.17
N GLY A 69 23.13 7.75 -9.16
CA GLY A 69 23.66 9.04 -8.69
C GLY A 69 22.60 9.95 -8.06
N VAL A 70 21.50 9.38 -7.55
CA VAL A 70 20.46 10.12 -6.84
C VAL A 70 20.86 10.26 -5.37
N ALA A 71 20.90 11.49 -4.87
CA ALA A 71 21.26 11.79 -3.49
C ALA A 71 20.32 12.85 -2.90
N LEU A 72 20.14 12.82 -1.58
CA LEU A 72 19.40 13.85 -0.87
C LEU A 72 20.17 15.17 -0.91
N ASN A 73 19.47 16.29 -1.13
CA ASN A 73 20.06 17.64 -1.00
C ASN A 73 20.17 18.04 0.48
N ASP A 74 20.79 19.20 0.77
CA ASP A 74 21.04 19.66 2.14
C ASP A 74 19.73 19.81 2.94
N THR A 75 18.73 20.47 2.38
CA THR A 75 17.41 20.63 3.03
C THR A 75 16.76 19.30 3.34
N GLN A 76 16.82 18.34 2.41
CA GLN A 76 16.26 17.01 2.64
C GLN A 76 17.03 16.27 3.74
N ARG A 77 18.36 16.42 3.80
CA ARG A 77 19.17 15.84 4.88
C ARG A 77 18.84 16.43 6.24
N GLU A 78 18.64 17.75 6.31
CA GLU A 78 18.21 18.43 7.55
C GLU A 78 16.85 17.94 8.03
N LEU A 79 15.88 17.79 7.13
CA LEU A 79 14.56 17.25 7.45
C LEU A 79 14.63 15.80 7.95
N VAL A 80 15.46 14.97 7.31
CA VAL A 80 15.69 13.58 7.73
C VAL A 80 16.32 13.54 9.13
N GLN A 81 17.34 14.37 9.37
CA GLN A 81 17.99 14.47 10.65
C GLN A 81 16.97 14.83 11.75
N TRP A 82 16.21 15.89 11.53
CA TRP A 82 15.18 16.32 12.47
C TRP A 82 14.13 15.22 12.73
N ALA A 83 13.59 14.60 11.68
CA ALA A 83 12.57 13.58 11.82
C ALA A 83 13.06 12.32 12.54
N GLY A 84 14.29 11.87 12.23
CA GLY A 84 14.90 10.73 12.91
C GLY A 84 15.20 10.99 14.38
N GLU A 85 15.71 12.19 14.71
CA GLU A 85 15.92 12.63 16.08
C GLU A 85 14.62 12.74 16.87
N ASP A 86 13.57 13.31 16.26
CA ASP A 86 12.25 13.44 16.89
C ASP A 86 11.64 12.06 17.16
N CYS A 87 11.72 11.15 16.19
CA CYS A 87 11.30 9.77 16.39
C CYS A 87 12.04 9.12 17.57
N TYR A 88 13.36 9.24 17.62
CA TYR A 88 14.15 8.65 18.69
C TYR A 88 13.83 9.23 20.08
N LYS A 89 13.62 10.55 20.17
CA LYS A 89 13.24 11.24 21.42
C LYS A 89 11.87 10.80 21.95
N ASN A 90 10.97 10.39 21.05
CA ASN A 90 9.65 9.92 21.44
C ASN A 90 9.60 8.43 21.85
N LEU A 91 10.70 7.68 21.69
CA LEU A 91 10.83 6.34 22.22
C LEU A 91 11.07 6.36 23.74
N SER A 92 10.39 5.49 24.45
CA SER A 92 10.66 5.27 25.87
C SER A 92 12.01 4.56 26.07
N GLU A 93 12.60 4.70 27.26
CA GLU A 93 13.86 4.01 27.63
C GLU A 93 13.74 2.48 27.45
N ALA A 94 12.57 1.90 27.74
CA ALA A 94 12.31 0.48 27.57
C ALA A 94 12.32 0.08 26.08
N GLU A 95 11.75 0.91 25.20
CA GLU A 95 11.76 0.69 23.75
C GLU A 95 13.18 0.83 23.18
N VAL A 96 13.91 1.88 23.54
CA VAL A 96 15.30 2.07 23.13
C VAL A 96 16.16 0.86 23.54
N SER A 97 16.02 0.40 24.78
CA SER A 97 16.73 -0.78 25.27
C SER A 97 16.34 -2.07 24.53
N ALA A 98 15.04 -2.28 24.27
CA ALA A 98 14.54 -3.47 23.59
C ALA A 98 14.90 -3.51 22.11
N LEU A 99 14.87 -2.34 21.45
CA LEU A 99 15.26 -2.19 20.05
C LEU A 99 16.77 -2.30 19.87
N GLY A 100 17.55 -1.70 20.78
CA GLY A 100 19.00 -1.64 20.70
C GLY A 100 19.49 -0.76 19.54
N LEU A 101 18.71 0.29 19.22
CA LEU A 101 19.03 1.30 18.19
C LEU A 101 19.67 2.53 18.84
N SER A 102 20.64 3.11 18.15
CA SER A 102 21.12 4.46 18.41
C SER A 102 20.28 5.49 17.64
N GLN A 103 20.35 6.77 18.06
CA GLN A 103 19.72 7.87 17.34
C GLN A 103 20.20 7.93 15.88
N ASP A 104 21.50 7.78 15.64
CA ASP A 104 22.09 7.82 14.30
C ASP A 104 21.54 6.69 13.40
N GLU A 105 21.28 5.51 13.97
CA GLU A 105 20.70 4.39 13.22
C GLU A 105 19.24 4.68 12.84
N VAL A 106 18.48 5.38 13.68
CA VAL A 106 17.12 5.83 13.34
C VAL A 106 17.16 6.88 12.22
N VAL A 107 18.06 7.85 12.33
CA VAL A 107 18.27 8.87 11.27
C VAL A 107 18.67 8.21 9.94
N ASP A 108 19.57 7.22 9.97
CA ASP A 108 19.98 6.47 8.76
C ASP A 108 18.79 5.75 8.10
N ILE A 109 17.88 5.17 8.88
CA ILE A 109 16.66 4.55 8.35
C ILE A 109 15.78 5.58 7.66
N TYR A 110 15.52 6.73 8.31
CA TYR A 110 14.74 7.81 7.71
C TYR A 110 15.39 8.33 6.43
N GLY A 111 16.72 8.40 6.39
CA GLY A 111 17.48 8.75 5.19
C GLY A 111 17.24 7.80 4.02
N LYS A 112 17.22 6.49 4.30
CA LYS A 112 16.95 5.47 3.27
C LYS A 112 15.53 5.56 2.72
N TYR A 113 14.53 5.82 3.56
CA TYR A 113 13.16 6.04 3.11
C TYR A 113 13.05 7.30 2.24
N ALA A 114 13.58 8.43 2.70
CA ALA A 114 13.57 9.67 1.94
C ALA A 114 14.31 9.53 0.59
N LEU A 115 15.40 8.79 0.57
CA LEU A 115 16.16 8.51 -0.66
C LEU A 115 15.37 7.60 -1.62
N ALA A 116 14.68 6.59 -1.09
CA ALA A 116 13.81 5.73 -1.88
C ALA A 116 12.66 6.51 -2.54
N ASP A 117 12.00 7.40 -1.79
CA ASP A 117 10.95 8.26 -2.32
C ASP A 117 11.48 9.21 -3.40
N LYS A 118 12.66 9.82 -3.16
CA LYS A 118 13.30 10.69 -4.15
C LYS A 118 13.67 9.93 -5.43
N LEU A 119 14.23 8.74 -5.28
CA LEU A 119 14.56 7.88 -6.42
C LEU A 119 13.30 7.53 -7.21
N TYR A 120 12.23 7.11 -6.53
CA TYR A 120 10.97 6.81 -7.17
C TYR A 120 10.45 8.01 -7.97
N ALA A 121 10.38 9.20 -7.36
CA ALA A 121 9.97 10.42 -8.04
C ALA A 121 10.85 10.73 -9.25
N THR A 122 12.18 10.51 -9.16
CA THR A 122 13.11 10.72 -10.26
C THR A 122 12.87 9.73 -11.41
N LEU A 123 12.60 8.46 -11.09
CA LEU A 123 12.38 7.43 -12.10
C LEU A 123 11.06 7.61 -12.86
N ILE A 124 10.05 8.20 -12.24
CA ILE A 124 8.74 8.45 -12.88
C ILE A 124 8.61 9.85 -13.48
N ALA A 125 9.59 10.73 -13.29
CA ALA A 125 9.52 12.13 -13.76
C ALA A 125 9.30 12.25 -15.28
N ASP A 126 9.89 11.33 -16.04
CA ASP A 126 9.77 11.28 -17.50
C ASP A 126 8.65 10.34 -18.00
N VAL A 127 7.92 9.71 -17.07
CA VAL A 127 6.78 8.87 -17.45
C VAL A 127 5.65 9.80 -17.86
N ASN A 128 5.26 9.72 -19.14
CA ASN A 128 4.11 10.47 -19.63
C ASN A 128 2.86 10.03 -18.85
N GLN A 129 2.32 10.94 -18.05
CA GLN A 129 1.10 10.75 -17.30
C GLN A 129 -0.14 11.22 -18.10
N GLU A 130 0.04 11.56 -19.36
CA GLU A 130 -1.11 11.82 -20.23
C GLU A 130 -1.89 10.53 -20.40
N VAL A 131 -2.94 10.41 -19.63
CA VAL A 131 -3.99 9.41 -19.86
C VAL A 131 -4.69 9.85 -21.14
N SER A 132 -4.79 8.96 -22.12
CA SER A 132 -5.53 9.28 -23.33
C SER A 132 -7.00 9.59 -22.99
N ASP A 133 -7.66 10.43 -23.79
CA ASP A 133 -9.09 10.72 -23.59
C ASP A 133 -9.93 9.43 -23.54
N ASP A 134 -9.49 8.37 -24.21
CA ASP A 134 -10.12 7.05 -24.18
C ASP A 134 -9.90 6.31 -22.86
N GLU A 135 -8.73 6.43 -22.24
CA GLU A 135 -8.42 5.84 -20.92
C GLU A 135 -9.03 6.63 -19.75
N ALA A 136 -9.18 7.94 -19.91
CA ALA A 136 -9.84 8.82 -18.94
C ALA A 136 -11.35 8.89 -19.08
N ARG A 137 -11.92 8.18 -20.07
CA ARG A 137 -13.34 8.24 -20.36
C ARG A 137 -14.16 7.63 -19.23
N VAL A 138 -14.97 8.46 -18.58
CA VAL A 138 -16.03 7.99 -17.70
C VAL A 138 -17.20 7.51 -18.56
N MET A 139 -17.55 6.24 -18.44
CA MET A 139 -18.69 5.65 -19.16
C MET A 139 -19.82 5.35 -18.17
N GLU A 140 -21.03 5.74 -18.52
CA GLU A 140 -22.22 5.26 -17.84
C GLU A 140 -22.63 3.92 -18.46
N ILE A 141 -22.59 2.86 -17.65
CA ILE A 141 -22.99 1.52 -18.09
C ILE A 141 -24.35 1.22 -17.48
N ARG A 142 -25.27 0.76 -18.33
CA ARG A 142 -26.57 0.24 -17.91
C ARG A 142 -26.58 -1.26 -18.17
N GLN A 143 -26.99 -2.06 -17.19
CA GLN A 143 -27.06 -3.51 -17.33
C GLN A 143 -28.41 -4.06 -16.87
N ILE A 144 -28.82 -5.15 -17.49
CA ILE A 144 -29.97 -5.95 -17.07
C ILE A 144 -29.40 -7.30 -16.63
N TYR A 145 -29.70 -7.70 -15.41
CA TYR A 145 -29.26 -8.98 -14.86
C TYR A 145 -30.42 -9.96 -14.83
N VAL A 146 -30.27 -11.09 -15.50
CA VAL A 146 -31.20 -12.23 -15.50
C VAL A 146 -30.44 -13.52 -15.26
N LYS A 147 -31.08 -14.50 -14.64
CA LYS A 147 -30.47 -15.81 -14.35
C LYS A 147 -30.66 -16.81 -15.48
N ASP A 148 -31.63 -16.57 -16.35
CA ASP A 148 -32.01 -17.49 -17.43
C ASP A 148 -31.58 -16.95 -18.79
N GLU A 149 -30.91 -17.79 -19.59
CA GLU A 149 -30.36 -17.41 -20.90
C GLU A 149 -31.50 -17.05 -21.91
N ALA A 150 -32.65 -17.72 -21.81
CA ALA A 150 -33.78 -17.43 -22.73
C ALA A 150 -34.36 -16.04 -22.43
N GLN A 151 -34.45 -15.65 -21.15
CA GLN A 151 -34.84 -14.30 -20.75
C GLN A 151 -33.81 -13.24 -21.19
N ALA A 152 -32.52 -13.54 -21.07
CA ALA A 152 -31.47 -12.65 -21.57
C ALA A 152 -31.60 -12.41 -23.08
N GLN A 153 -31.88 -13.46 -23.84
CA GLN A 153 -32.07 -13.38 -25.29
C GLN A 153 -33.33 -12.59 -25.66
N GLN A 154 -34.41 -12.72 -24.89
CA GLN A 154 -35.64 -11.95 -25.11
C GLN A 154 -35.41 -10.46 -24.81
N ALA A 155 -34.81 -10.13 -23.66
CA ALA A 155 -34.45 -8.76 -23.30
C ALA A 155 -33.53 -8.10 -24.36
N TYR A 156 -32.56 -8.86 -24.87
CA TYR A 156 -31.65 -8.39 -25.93
C TYR A 156 -32.46 -8.12 -27.23
N SER A 157 -33.39 -8.99 -27.60
CA SER A 157 -34.21 -8.82 -28.80
C SER A 157 -35.10 -7.58 -28.73
N GLU A 158 -35.72 -7.33 -27.56
CA GLU A 158 -36.54 -6.13 -27.33
C GLU A 158 -35.70 -4.83 -27.42
N LEU A 159 -34.44 -4.86 -26.94
CA LEU A 159 -33.50 -3.74 -27.07
C LEU A 159 -33.09 -3.50 -28.54
N GLN A 160 -33.03 -4.55 -29.36
CA GLN A 160 -32.76 -4.39 -30.80
C GLN A 160 -33.97 -3.81 -31.58
N GLU A 161 -35.20 -3.95 -31.06
CA GLU A 161 -36.42 -3.36 -31.60
C GLU A 161 -36.66 -1.91 -31.13
N GLU A 162 -35.61 -1.24 -30.65
CA GLU A 162 -35.61 0.16 -30.16
C GLU A 162 -36.50 0.39 -28.93
N THR A 163 -36.86 -0.66 -28.18
CA THR A 163 -37.56 -0.50 -26.91
C THR A 163 -36.64 0.20 -25.91
N GLU A 164 -37.16 1.16 -25.14
CA GLU A 164 -36.39 1.91 -24.18
C GLU A 164 -35.77 1.00 -23.14
N PHE A 165 -34.46 1.16 -22.87
CA PHE A 165 -33.70 0.33 -21.96
C PHE A 165 -34.33 0.24 -20.55
N SER A 166 -34.86 1.35 -20.04
CA SER A 166 -35.57 1.41 -18.75
C SER A 166 -36.78 0.51 -18.69
N THR A 167 -37.52 0.39 -19.80
CA THR A 167 -38.69 -0.48 -19.90
C THR A 167 -38.31 -1.95 -19.91
N VAL A 168 -37.30 -2.31 -20.71
CA VAL A 168 -36.78 -3.68 -20.74
C VAL A 168 -36.17 -4.06 -19.38
N ALA A 169 -35.42 -3.15 -18.78
CA ALA A 169 -34.83 -3.38 -17.44
C ALA A 169 -35.94 -3.62 -16.39
N ALA A 170 -37.02 -2.87 -16.39
CA ALA A 170 -38.12 -3.06 -15.46
C ALA A 170 -38.84 -4.42 -15.63
N ASN A 171 -38.84 -4.96 -16.85
CA ASN A 171 -39.53 -6.24 -17.15
C ASN A 171 -38.64 -7.47 -16.82
N TYR A 172 -37.32 -7.35 -16.97
CA TYR A 172 -36.42 -8.51 -16.93
C TYR A 172 -35.40 -8.47 -15.80
N ASN A 173 -35.11 -7.30 -15.21
CA ASN A 173 -34.04 -7.21 -14.21
C ASN A 173 -34.45 -7.91 -12.89
N GLU A 174 -33.72 -8.94 -12.53
CA GLU A 174 -33.94 -9.72 -11.30
C GLU A 174 -33.07 -9.21 -10.11
N ALA A 175 -32.28 -8.19 -10.31
CA ALA A 175 -31.46 -7.62 -9.24
C ALA A 175 -32.22 -6.52 -8.53
N ASP A 176 -32.33 -6.61 -7.20
CA ASP A 176 -33.03 -5.63 -6.36
C ASP A 176 -32.38 -4.24 -6.39
N GLU A 177 -31.10 -4.13 -6.74
CA GLU A 177 -30.39 -2.86 -6.98
C GLU A 177 -29.05 -3.13 -7.70
N ILE A 178 -28.89 -2.66 -8.93
CA ILE A 178 -27.54 -2.44 -9.45
C ILE A 178 -27.50 -1.10 -10.17
N SER A 179 -27.18 -0.05 -9.41
CA SER A 179 -26.56 1.15 -9.95
C SER A 179 -25.05 0.98 -9.79
N LEU A 180 -24.37 0.52 -10.81
CA LEU A 180 -22.91 0.55 -10.86
C LEU A 180 -22.50 1.81 -11.63
N THR A 181 -22.08 2.82 -10.89
CA THR A 181 -21.26 3.92 -11.42
C THR A 181 -19.80 3.45 -11.26
N VAL A 182 -19.11 3.21 -12.35
CA VAL A 182 -17.68 2.94 -12.38
C VAL A 182 -16.96 4.20 -12.86
#